data_bc5d6b7b3c2988a01fd625c72ec5006a
#
_entry.id   bc5d6b7b3c2988a01fd625c72ec5006a
#
_cell.length_a   1.000
_cell.length_b   1.000
_cell.length_c   1.000
_cell.angle_alpha   90.00
_cell.angle_beta   90.00
_cell.angle_gamma   90.00
#
_symmetry.space_group_name_H-M   'P 1'
#
loop_
_entity.id
_entity.type
_entity.pdbx_description
1 polymer ?
#
loop_
_entity_poly.entity_id
_entity_poly.type
_entity_poly.pdbx_seq_one_letter_code
_entity_poly.pdbx_strand_id
1 'polypeptide(L)'
;KIPGTALICGGSIAGLLAARVCHAHFERVLIVEAEAWVASEEGRKTDGWDQRLKRSRVVQYNSLHACQSFLYQGLENLFPNIEEECRRSNIPVLPSNPRLNLSGILFRIPWSAFKYVGLPKTMYVGRPGFETLLRRLVLNRDAYPNIEFITRTVTDVRPDPADHSRLNKVVVRTDSGVQEFEAALVADCTGPACAGLEWLERNGYGYATAYPAGKLPLNELKISFDQKLRCSSMLFRISPAFHDQLPFPTADLWDTRPIYTFIDAKGHGLFVLTRPEGNQLMAFAGHHGTAREQPKNLAELRTYVRGLFAVKPIPEWVFELLDMLKEVQDSAVVSLLKLAPTSYIRYHKGLNLPSNYVALGDSVMTLNPLFSEGCTKAFRCALSLHNVLRAAQETSGKTLPSDFSTKFFAEQFDKTDLAWQNTRLMDYGVPTTEPLPHEKLSSGAYLRRYLKQLQHLALIDDHAGLVIYNSSMGLASSIDAFHPYIVAKILLRACLGRYYWSEWR
;
A
#
# COMPACT_ATOMS: atom_id res chain seq x y z
N LYS A 1 10.56 -12.72 -26.69
CA LYS A 1 9.53 -11.79 -26.20
C LYS A 1 8.24 -11.97 -26.98
N ILE A 2 7.13 -11.60 -26.37
CA ILE A 2 5.80 -11.55 -27.00
C ILE A 2 5.78 -10.36 -27.96
N PRO A 3 5.41 -10.54 -29.23
CA PRO A 3 5.30 -9.46 -30.21
C PRO A 3 4.25 -8.41 -29.80
N GLY A 4 4.51 -7.16 -30.18
CA GLY A 4 3.60 -6.05 -29.91
C GLY A 4 3.83 -5.37 -28.57
N THR A 5 2.85 -4.54 -28.19
CA THR A 5 2.99 -3.60 -27.06
C THR A 5 2.21 -4.05 -25.85
N ALA A 6 2.87 -4.15 -24.69
CA ALA A 6 2.18 -4.12 -23.39
C ALA A 6 1.86 -2.64 -23.06
N LEU A 7 0.58 -2.28 -23.05
CA LEU A 7 0.13 -0.93 -22.80
C LEU A 7 -0.34 -0.79 -21.33
N ILE A 8 0.32 0.10 -20.60
CA ILE A 8 0.12 0.33 -19.16
C ILE A 8 -0.62 1.65 -18.98
N CYS A 9 -1.87 1.57 -18.51
CA CYS A 9 -2.74 2.73 -18.31
C CYS A 9 -2.56 3.31 -16.90
N GLY A 10 -1.62 4.23 -16.75
CA GLY A 10 -1.24 4.89 -15.49
C GLY A 10 0.23 4.66 -15.14
N GLY A 11 0.94 5.74 -14.82
CA GLY A 11 2.40 5.78 -14.55
C GLY A 11 2.77 6.00 -13.09
N SER A 12 1.94 5.52 -12.15
CA SER A 12 2.24 5.52 -10.72
C SER A 12 2.81 4.17 -10.28
N ILE A 13 2.89 3.88 -8.98
CA ILE A 13 3.60 2.70 -8.43
C ILE A 13 3.19 1.39 -9.13
N ALA A 14 1.89 1.11 -9.24
CA ALA A 14 1.42 -0.13 -9.87
C ALA A 14 1.82 -0.22 -11.35
N GLY A 15 1.66 0.89 -12.09
CA GLY A 15 2.02 0.95 -13.50
C GLY A 15 3.53 0.85 -13.75
N LEU A 16 4.34 1.49 -12.93
CA LEU A 16 5.81 1.38 -13.00
C LEU A 16 6.28 -0.05 -12.74
N LEU A 17 5.72 -0.71 -11.73
CA LEU A 17 6.03 -2.12 -11.44
C LEU A 17 5.55 -3.05 -12.55
N ALA A 18 4.35 -2.84 -13.09
CA ALA A 18 3.83 -3.60 -14.23
C ALA A 18 4.72 -3.43 -15.47
N ALA A 19 5.14 -2.20 -15.77
CA ALA A 19 6.04 -1.91 -16.88
C ALA A 19 7.40 -2.61 -16.72
N ARG A 20 7.97 -2.58 -15.52
CA ARG A 20 9.22 -3.30 -15.21
C ARG A 20 9.09 -4.81 -15.43
N VAL A 21 7.99 -5.39 -15.04
CA VAL A 21 7.69 -6.82 -15.29
C VAL A 21 7.54 -7.06 -16.79
N CYS A 22 6.68 -6.29 -17.47
CA CYS A 22 6.41 -6.46 -18.90
C CYS A 22 7.64 -6.26 -19.78
N HIS A 23 8.64 -5.45 -19.35
CA HIS A 23 9.91 -5.26 -20.07
C HIS A 23 10.58 -6.59 -20.44
N ALA A 24 10.58 -7.56 -19.55
CA ALA A 24 11.21 -8.86 -19.78
C ALA A 24 10.44 -9.72 -20.80
N HIS A 25 9.12 -9.49 -20.91
CA HIS A 25 8.20 -10.37 -21.62
C HIS A 25 7.76 -9.85 -23.00
N PHE A 26 7.66 -8.54 -23.20
CA PHE A 26 7.17 -7.92 -24.44
C PHE A 26 8.28 -7.23 -25.24
N GLU A 27 8.07 -7.12 -26.55
CA GLU A 27 8.98 -6.38 -27.42
C GLU A 27 8.96 -4.89 -27.07
N ARG A 28 7.77 -4.34 -26.77
CA ARG A 28 7.56 -2.95 -26.41
C ARG A 28 6.67 -2.83 -25.18
N VAL A 29 6.95 -1.85 -24.33
CA VAL A 29 6.10 -1.46 -23.19
C VAL A 29 5.84 0.03 -23.31
N LEU A 30 4.56 0.42 -23.29
CA LEU A 30 4.16 1.83 -23.36
C LEU A 30 3.37 2.21 -22.11
N ILE A 31 3.91 3.11 -21.30
CA ILE A 31 3.22 3.70 -20.16
C ILE A 31 2.50 4.97 -20.63
N VAL A 32 1.21 5.06 -20.36
CA VAL A 32 0.40 6.25 -20.61
C VAL A 32 -0.02 6.86 -19.29
N GLU A 33 0.46 8.08 -18.99
CA GLU A 33 0.22 8.79 -17.73
C GLU A 33 -0.44 10.14 -18.00
N ALA A 34 -1.44 10.49 -17.21
CA ALA A 34 -2.23 11.70 -17.45
C ALA A 34 -1.54 13.00 -16.99
N GLU A 35 -0.67 12.94 -15.99
CA GLU A 35 0.00 14.13 -15.44
C GLU A 35 1.32 14.42 -16.13
N ALA A 36 1.36 15.47 -16.94
CA ALA A 36 2.48 15.81 -17.82
C ALA A 36 3.79 16.06 -17.06
N TRP A 37 3.74 16.72 -15.90
CA TRP A 37 4.94 17.09 -15.15
C TRP A 37 5.79 15.89 -14.68
N VAL A 38 5.18 14.72 -14.50
CA VAL A 38 5.93 13.54 -14.06
C VAL A 38 6.93 13.03 -15.10
N ALA A 39 6.79 13.44 -16.36
CA ALA A 39 7.77 13.16 -17.42
C ALA A 39 8.95 14.15 -17.44
N SER A 40 8.81 15.31 -16.78
CA SER A 40 9.84 16.35 -16.70
C SER A 40 10.99 15.97 -15.76
N GLU A 41 12.02 16.82 -15.71
CA GLU A 41 13.12 16.70 -14.73
C GLU A 41 12.61 16.73 -13.29
N GLU A 42 11.62 17.57 -13.00
CA GLU A 42 10.97 17.62 -11.68
C GLU A 42 10.37 16.27 -11.24
N GLY A 43 9.79 15.53 -12.20
CA GLY A 43 9.24 14.19 -11.97
C GLY A 43 10.28 13.09 -11.78
N ARG A 44 11.56 13.37 -12.05
CA ARG A 44 12.68 12.40 -12.02
C ARG A 44 13.84 12.81 -11.13
N LYS A 45 13.74 13.94 -10.44
CA LYS A 45 14.84 14.44 -9.62
C LYS A 45 15.18 13.48 -8.47
N THR A 46 16.46 13.47 -8.09
CA THR A 46 16.95 12.62 -6.98
C THR A 46 16.29 12.98 -5.65
N ASP A 47 16.19 14.27 -5.38
CA ASP A 47 15.56 14.78 -4.16
C ASP A 47 14.03 14.88 -4.34
N GLY A 48 13.37 13.71 -4.49
CA GLY A 48 11.90 13.63 -4.67
C GLY A 48 11.11 14.30 -3.56
N TRP A 49 11.66 14.37 -2.36
CA TRP A 49 11.11 15.07 -1.20
C TRP A 49 11.06 16.61 -1.36
N ASP A 50 11.86 17.16 -2.28
CA ASP A 50 11.90 18.60 -2.58
C ASP A 50 11.14 18.97 -3.86
N GLN A 51 10.22 18.14 -4.30
CA GLN A 51 9.38 18.43 -5.46
C GLN A 51 8.46 19.61 -5.21
N ARG A 52 8.39 20.53 -6.20
CA ARG A 52 7.48 21.69 -6.19
C ARG A 52 6.06 21.28 -6.62
N LEU A 53 5.96 20.33 -7.54
CA LEU A 53 4.69 19.84 -8.07
C LEU A 53 4.23 18.60 -7.32
N LYS A 54 2.91 18.47 -7.16
CA LYS A 54 2.26 17.36 -6.47
C LYS A 54 1.39 16.59 -7.43
N ARG A 55 1.24 15.28 -7.19
CA ARG A 55 0.29 14.45 -7.92
C ARG A 55 -1.14 14.85 -7.55
N SER A 56 -1.88 15.44 -8.50
CA SER A 56 -3.26 15.89 -8.28
C SER A 56 -4.24 14.71 -8.10
N ARG A 57 -3.91 13.57 -8.70
CA ARG A 57 -4.73 12.35 -8.68
C ARG A 57 -4.36 11.37 -7.58
N VAL A 58 -3.32 11.65 -6.79
CA VAL A 58 -2.89 10.83 -5.65
C VAL A 58 -3.24 11.56 -4.36
N VAL A 59 -4.41 11.28 -3.82
CA VAL A 59 -4.95 11.97 -2.62
C VAL A 59 -3.98 11.93 -1.43
N GLN A 60 -3.25 10.83 -1.28
CA GLN A 60 -2.32 10.61 -0.17
C GLN A 60 -0.87 11.04 -0.48
N TYR A 61 -0.63 11.90 -1.49
CA TYR A 61 0.73 12.21 -1.95
C TYR A 61 1.65 12.75 -0.85
N ASN A 62 1.12 13.60 0.04
CA ASN A 62 1.86 14.15 1.19
C ASN A 62 1.49 13.50 2.52
N SER A 63 0.92 12.31 2.51
CA SER A 63 0.57 11.58 3.73
C SER A 63 1.62 10.55 4.10
N LEU A 64 1.47 9.96 5.28
CA LEU A 64 2.32 8.88 5.75
C LEU A 64 2.29 7.69 4.78
N HIS A 65 3.48 7.22 4.44
CA HIS A 65 3.68 5.94 3.78
C HIS A 65 4.69 5.14 4.60
N ALA A 66 4.44 3.85 4.75
CA ALA A 66 5.40 2.92 5.30
C ALA A 66 5.61 1.78 4.29
N CYS A 67 6.85 1.37 4.14
CA CYS A 67 7.22 0.25 3.28
C CYS A 67 7.39 -1.00 4.16
N GLN A 68 6.71 -2.08 3.83
CA GLN A 68 6.94 -3.37 4.46
C GLN A 68 8.25 -3.98 3.94
N SER A 69 8.94 -4.75 4.78
CA SER A 69 10.21 -5.40 4.39
C SER A 69 10.04 -6.35 3.19
N PHE A 70 8.90 -7.02 3.07
CA PHE A 70 8.58 -7.83 1.89
C PHE A 70 8.63 -7.03 0.59
N LEU A 71 8.08 -5.81 0.58
CA LEU A 71 8.15 -4.93 -0.58
C LEU A 71 9.59 -4.58 -0.93
N TYR A 72 10.39 -4.18 0.08
CA TYR A 72 11.78 -3.82 -0.15
C TYR A 72 12.59 -4.98 -0.72
N GLN A 73 12.52 -6.18 -0.13
CA GLN A 73 13.17 -7.38 -0.64
C GLN A 73 12.75 -7.72 -2.07
N GLY A 74 11.47 -7.56 -2.38
CA GLY A 74 10.99 -7.75 -3.75
C GLY A 74 11.55 -6.74 -4.74
N LEU A 75 11.72 -5.48 -4.32
CA LEU A 75 12.32 -4.44 -5.14
C LEU A 75 13.83 -4.64 -5.34
N GLU A 76 14.56 -5.19 -4.36
CA GLU A 76 15.97 -5.60 -4.52
C GLU A 76 16.12 -6.64 -5.64
N ASN A 77 15.19 -7.59 -5.75
CA ASN A 77 15.20 -8.57 -6.83
C ASN A 77 14.86 -7.96 -8.21
N LEU A 78 13.98 -6.95 -8.25
CA LEU A 78 13.62 -6.28 -9.51
C LEU A 78 14.68 -5.27 -9.97
N PHE A 79 15.36 -4.62 -9.02
CA PHE A 79 16.31 -3.53 -9.24
C PHE A 79 17.57 -3.75 -8.41
N PRO A 80 18.57 -4.46 -8.93
CA PRO A 80 19.79 -4.79 -8.16
C PRO A 80 20.55 -3.59 -7.62
N ASN A 81 20.36 -2.41 -8.21
CA ASN A 81 20.99 -1.15 -7.80
C ASN A 81 20.11 -0.27 -6.89
N ILE A 82 18.99 -0.81 -6.35
CA ILE A 82 18.01 0.02 -5.62
C ILE A 82 18.61 0.67 -4.37
N GLU A 83 19.46 -0.03 -3.62
CA GLU A 83 20.06 0.51 -2.39
C GLU A 83 20.97 1.71 -2.70
N GLU A 84 21.74 1.64 -3.79
CA GLU A 84 22.54 2.76 -4.30
C GLU A 84 21.66 3.94 -4.73
N GLU A 85 20.57 3.68 -5.46
CA GLU A 85 19.64 4.73 -5.88
C GLU A 85 18.86 5.34 -4.70
N CYS A 86 18.56 4.55 -3.66
CA CYS A 86 18.04 5.06 -2.39
C CYS A 86 19.05 6.02 -1.73
N ARG A 87 20.31 5.62 -1.63
CA ARG A 87 21.38 6.44 -1.05
C ARG A 87 21.54 7.76 -1.80
N ARG A 88 21.54 7.74 -3.14
CA ARG A 88 21.59 8.95 -3.99
C ARG A 88 20.38 9.87 -3.79
N SER A 89 19.26 9.32 -3.37
CA SER A 89 18.00 10.04 -3.14
C SER A 89 17.78 10.41 -1.68
N ASN A 90 18.79 10.26 -0.81
CA ASN A 90 18.65 10.45 0.64
C ASN A 90 17.48 9.65 1.26
N ILE A 91 17.18 8.47 0.71
CA ILE A 91 16.19 7.53 1.23
C ILE A 91 16.92 6.53 2.13
N PRO A 92 16.66 6.53 3.44
CA PRO A 92 17.28 5.58 4.35
C PRO A 92 16.78 4.16 4.09
N VAL A 93 17.71 3.22 3.99
CA VAL A 93 17.46 1.77 3.99
C VAL A 93 18.04 1.21 5.27
N LEU A 94 17.19 0.85 6.20
CA LEU A 94 17.56 0.48 7.57
C LEU A 94 16.80 -0.75 8.04
N PRO A 95 17.25 -1.43 9.10
CA PRO A 95 16.48 -2.48 9.76
C PRO A 95 15.08 -2.00 10.13
N SER A 96 14.07 -2.82 9.87
CA SER A 96 12.68 -2.47 10.13
C SER A 96 12.34 -2.56 11.61
N ASN A 97 12.17 -1.42 12.26
CA ASN A 97 11.73 -1.33 13.65
C ASN A 97 10.64 -0.26 13.79
N PRO A 98 9.35 -0.65 13.77
CA PRO A 98 8.23 0.30 13.82
C PRO A 98 8.02 0.94 15.19
N ARG A 99 8.77 0.57 16.24
CA ARG A 99 8.59 1.03 17.63
C ARG A 99 7.11 1.20 17.99
N LEU A 100 6.38 0.12 17.77
CA LEU A 100 4.93 0.07 17.93
C LEU A 100 4.55 0.12 19.41
N ASN A 101 3.84 1.17 19.80
CA ASN A 101 3.26 1.28 21.14
C ASN A 101 1.77 0.93 21.08
N LEU A 102 1.44 -0.20 21.64
CA LEU A 102 0.05 -0.65 21.81
C LEU A 102 -0.46 -0.14 23.15
N SER A 103 -1.33 0.87 23.13
CA SER A 103 -1.89 1.46 24.36
C SER A 103 -0.84 1.99 25.34
N GLY A 104 0.25 2.56 24.82
CA GLY A 104 1.37 3.05 25.63
C GLY A 104 2.37 1.97 26.07
N ILE A 105 2.18 0.71 25.68
CA ILE A 105 3.13 -0.38 25.95
C ILE A 105 3.92 -0.66 24.69
N LEU A 106 5.24 -0.49 24.76
CA LEU A 106 6.14 -0.74 23.63
C LEU A 106 6.15 -2.24 23.30
N PHE A 107 5.80 -2.56 22.06
CA PHE A 107 6.00 -3.88 21.47
C PHE A 107 7.50 -4.15 21.33
N ARG A 108 7.97 -5.21 21.95
CA ARG A 108 9.36 -5.61 21.87
C ARG A 108 9.58 -6.58 20.72
N ILE A 109 10.48 -6.21 19.81
CA ILE A 109 10.88 -7.13 18.75
C ILE A 109 11.56 -8.35 19.40
N PRO A 110 11.26 -9.58 18.97
CA PRO A 110 11.91 -10.79 19.49
C PRO A 110 13.32 -10.92 18.94
N TRP A 111 14.27 -10.12 19.46
CA TRP A 111 15.66 -10.04 19.00
C TRP A 111 16.37 -11.40 18.97
N SER A 112 15.97 -12.34 19.82
CA SER A 112 16.50 -13.71 19.84
C SER A 112 16.36 -14.41 18.48
N ALA A 113 15.25 -14.16 17.76
CA ALA A 113 14.98 -14.73 16.44
C ALA A 113 15.87 -14.12 15.33
N PHE A 114 16.40 -12.91 15.56
CA PHE A 114 17.20 -12.16 14.57
C PHE A 114 18.69 -12.07 14.90
N LYS A 115 19.12 -12.77 15.97
CA LYS A 115 20.48 -12.68 16.50
C LYS A 115 21.60 -12.89 15.47
N TYR A 116 21.39 -13.77 14.51
CA TYR A 116 22.41 -14.14 13.51
C TYR A 116 22.19 -13.54 12.13
N VAL A 117 20.98 -13.08 11.82
CA VAL A 117 20.63 -12.59 10.48
C VAL A 117 20.31 -11.09 10.44
N GLY A 118 20.14 -10.47 11.61
CA GLY A 118 19.68 -9.08 11.74
C GLY A 118 18.21 -8.93 11.37
N LEU A 119 17.64 -7.75 11.65
CA LEU A 119 16.28 -7.42 11.21
C LEU A 119 16.23 -7.24 9.69
N PRO A 120 15.13 -7.66 9.05
CA PRO A 120 14.90 -7.35 7.65
C PRO A 120 14.94 -5.84 7.40
N LYS A 121 15.58 -5.44 6.31
CA LYS A 121 15.63 -4.02 5.90
C LYS A 121 14.30 -3.54 5.35
N THR A 122 14.07 -2.24 5.44
CA THR A 122 13.00 -1.51 4.75
C THR A 122 13.48 -0.11 4.37
N MET A 123 12.70 0.57 3.52
CA MET A 123 12.93 1.97 3.15
C MET A 123 12.07 2.89 4.03
N TYR A 124 12.67 3.99 4.48
CA TYR A 124 11.97 5.07 5.16
C TYR A 124 11.76 6.20 4.16
N VAL A 125 10.61 6.21 3.52
CA VAL A 125 10.34 7.05 2.35
C VAL A 125 8.89 7.50 2.31
N GLY A 126 8.67 8.77 1.94
CA GLY A 126 7.36 9.29 1.59
C GLY A 126 6.94 8.92 0.17
N ARG A 127 5.70 9.22 -0.18
CA ARG A 127 5.18 8.94 -1.53
C ARG A 127 5.97 9.65 -2.64
N PRO A 128 6.32 10.94 -2.51
CA PRO A 128 7.11 11.65 -3.52
C PRO A 128 8.43 10.96 -3.81
N GLY A 129 9.20 10.64 -2.77
CA GLY A 129 10.51 9.99 -2.91
C GLY A 129 10.39 8.60 -3.52
N PHE A 130 9.45 7.79 -3.05
CA PHE A 130 9.28 6.41 -3.54
C PHE A 130 8.84 6.36 -5.01
N GLU A 131 7.82 7.13 -5.38
CA GLU A 131 7.33 7.12 -6.76
C GLU A 131 8.37 7.68 -7.74
N THR A 132 9.10 8.71 -7.33
CA THR A 132 10.16 9.33 -8.13
C THR A 132 11.35 8.38 -8.29
N LEU A 133 11.75 7.67 -7.24
CA LEU A 133 12.77 6.62 -7.29
C LEU A 133 12.38 5.53 -8.29
N LEU A 134 11.18 4.96 -8.17
CA LEU A 134 10.71 3.93 -9.10
C LEU A 134 10.67 4.44 -10.54
N ARG A 135 10.26 5.68 -10.75
CA ARG A 135 10.20 6.28 -12.09
C ARG A 135 11.59 6.41 -12.71
N ARG A 136 12.61 6.84 -11.94
CA ARG A 136 14.00 6.87 -12.42
C ARG A 136 14.51 5.47 -12.76
N LEU A 137 14.26 4.51 -11.90
CA LEU A 137 14.69 3.13 -12.11
C LEU A 137 14.05 2.53 -13.37
N VAL A 138 12.73 2.63 -13.51
CA VAL A 138 11.98 2.00 -14.62
C VAL A 138 12.23 2.70 -15.95
N LEU A 139 12.39 4.02 -15.96
CA LEU A 139 12.61 4.80 -17.17
C LEU A 139 14.10 4.98 -17.51
N ASN A 140 14.98 4.21 -16.90
CA ASN A 140 16.38 4.13 -17.29
C ASN A 140 16.49 3.39 -18.64
N ARG A 141 16.76 4.13 -19.71
CA ARG A 141 16.82 3.58 -21.06
C ARG A 141 17.98 2.61 -21.29
N ASP A 142 19.07 2.78 -20.57
CA ASP A 142 20.22 1.86 -20.66
C ASP A 142 19.87 0.48 -20.10
N ALA A 143 19.07 0.44 -19.02
CA ALA A 143 18.63 -0.81 -18.41
C ALA A 143 17.36 -1.38 -19.08
N TYR A 144 16.43 -0.53 -19.51
CA TYR A 144 15.10 -0.92 -20.02
C TYR A 144 14.75 -0.18 -21.32
N PRO A 145 15.47 -0.45 -22.45
CA PRO A 145 15.35 0.32 -23.69
C PRO A 145 13.99 0.21 -24.38
N ASN A 146 13.20 -0.83 -24.08
CA ASN A 146 11.88 -1.04 -24.68
C ASN A 146 10.73 -0.46 -23.86
N ILE A 147 11.00 0.28 -22.76
CA ILE A 147 9.97 1.00 -22.00
C ILE A 147 9.89 2.43 -22.50
N GLU A 148 8.72 2.80 -22.98
CA GLU A 148 8.38 4.16 -23.39
C GLU A 148 7.35 4.77 -22.44
N PHE A 149 7.38 6.09 -22.31
CA PHE A 149 6.48 6.83 -21.43
C PHE A 149 5.92 8.04 -22.18
N ILE A 150 4.59 8.13 -22.24
CA ILE A 150 3.89 9.27 -22.82
C ILE A 150 2.93 9.91 -21.83
N THR A 151 2.79 11.24 -21.90
CA THR A 151 1.91 12.00 -21.03
C THR A 151 0.61 12.30 -21.73
N ARG A 152 -0.37 11.43 -21.57
CA ARG A 152 -1.71 11.51 -22.16
C ARG A 152 -2.73 10.84 -21.24
N THR A 153 -4.01 11.04 -21.52
CA THR A 153 -5.10 10.41 -20.77
C THR A 153 -5.72 9.29 -21.57
N VAL A 154 -5.70 8.07 -21.05
CA VAL A 154 -6.47 6.96 -21.60
C VAL A 154 -7.95 7.22 -21.36
N THR A 155 -8.76 7.07 -22.38
CA THR A 155 -10.21 7.34 -22.34
C THR A 155 -11.06 6.12 -22.61
N ASP A 156 -10.53 5.13 -23.35
CA ASP A 156 -11.27 3.91 -23.71
C ASP A 156 -10.33 2.80 -24.20
N VAL A 157 -10.92 1.63 -24.44
CA VAL A 157 -10.28 0.50 -25.11
C VAL A 157 -11.12 0.07 -26.30
N ARG A 158 -10.56 -0.72 -27.22
CA ARG A 158 -11.30 -1.26 -28.38
C ARG A 158 -11.13 -2.77 -28.45
N PRO A 159 -12.23 -3.52 -28.64
CA PRO A 159 -12.18 -4.94 -28.99
C PRO A 159 -11.42 -5.15 -30.31
N ASP A 160 -10.84 -6.32 -30.46
CA ASP A 160 -10.34 -6.77 -31.75
C ASP A 160 -11.53 -7.08 -32.68
N PRO A 161 -11.62 -6.46 -33.87
CA PRO A 161 -12.72 -6.72 -34.80
C PRO A 161 -12.81 -8.17 -35.28
N ALA A 162 -11.67 -8.89 -35.30
CA ALA A 162 -11.60 -10.29 -35.72
C ALA A 162 -11.85 -11.28 -34.55
N ASP A 163 -11.55 -10.87 -33.32
CA ASP A 163 -11.70 -11.70 -32.12
C ASP A 163 -12.13 -10.85 -30.94
N HIS A 164 -13.44 -10.69 -30.74
CA HIS A 164 -14.02 -9.90 -29.67
C HIS A 164 -13.64 -10.38 -28.25
N SER A 165 -13.05 -11.56 -28.12
CA SER A 165 -12.51 -12.01 -26.83
C SER A 165 -11.20 -11.29 -26.41
N ARG A 166 -10.67 -10.40 -27.25
CA ARG A 166 -9.44 -9.64 -27.05
C ARG A 166 -9.64 -8.15 -27.24
N LEU A 167 -8.80 -7.38 -26.57
CA LEU A 167 -8.59 -5.96 -26.87
C LEU A 167 -7.43 -5.84 -27.87
N ASN A 168 -7.57 -4.97 -28.88
CA ASN A 168 -6.48 -4.69 -29.80
C ASN A 168 -5.95 -3.25 -29.72
N LYS A 169 -6.74 -2.32 -29.17
CA LYS A 169 -6.32 -0.92 -29.07
C LYS A 169 -6.72 -0.25 -27.76
N VAL A 170 -5.95 0.77 -27.39
CA VAL A 170 -6.24 1.71 -26.31
C VAL A 170 -6.41 3.11 -26.91
N VAL A 171 -7.48 3.80 -26.53
CA VAL A 171 -7.83 5.14 -26.99
C VAL A 171 -7.30 6.16 -26.04
N VAL A 172 -6.52 7.09 -26.54
CA VAL A 172 -5.80 8.11 -25.77
C VAL A 172 -6.21 9.50 -26.26
N ARG A 173 -6.58 10.38 -25.35
CA ARG A 173 -6.89 11.78 -25.66
C ARG A 173 -5.61 12.56 -25.90
N THR A 174 -5.60 13.32 -27.02
CA THR A 174 -4.56 14.28 -27.38
C THR A 174 -5.15 15.68 -27.45
N ASP A 175 -4.30 16.68 -27.67
CA ASP A 175 -4.75 18.06 -27.82
C ASP A 175 -5.56 18.30 -29.11
N SER A 176 -5.35 17.44 -30.13
CA SER A 176 -6.01 17.50 -31.43
C SER A 176 -7.16 16.50 -31.61
N GLY A 177 -7.53 15.76 -30.55
CA GLY A 177 -8.58 14.74 -30.61
C GLY A 177 -8.19 13.44 -29.89
N VAL A 178 -8.35 12.30 -30.56
CA VAL A 178 -8.00 10.99 -30.02
C VAL A 178 -6.98 10.28 -30.88
N GLN A 179 -6.11 9.50 -30.27
CA GLN A 179 -5.17 8.61 -30.93
C GLN A 179 -5.37 7.20 -30.40
N GLU A 180 -5.24 6.21 -31.27
CA GLU A 180 -5.32 4.80 -30.90
C GLU A 180 -3.95 4.16 -30.94
N PHE A 181 -3.64 3.35 -29.92
CA PHE A 181 -2.40 2.57 -29.84
C PHE A 181 -2.74 1.08 -29.82
N GLU A 182 -2.08 0.30 -30.65
CA GLU A 182 -2.21 -1.15 -30.65
C GLU A 182 -1.67 -1.74 -29.33
N ALA A 183 -2.35 -2.75 -28.80
CA ALA A 183 -2.00 -3.39 -27.55
C ALA A 183 -2.12 -4.91 -27.63
N ALA A 184 -1.03 -5.61 -27.39
CA ALA A 184 -1.03 -7.05 -27.15
C ALA A 184 -1.48 -7.42 -25.72
N LEU A 185 -1.23 -6.52 -24.76
CA LEU A 185 -1.71 -6.58 -23.38
C LEU A 185 -2.19 -5.18 -22.95
N VAL A 186 -3.32 -5.10 -22.27
CA VAL A 186 -3.82 -3.88 -21.62
C VAL A 186 -3.79 -4.06 -20.11
N ALA A 187 -3.02 -3.22 -19.42
CA ALA A 187 -2.93 -3.22 -17.96
C ALA A 187 -3.56 -1.94 -17.38
N ASP A 188 -4.70 -2.08 -16.72
CA ASP A 188 -5.34 -1.00 -15.98
C ASP A 188 -4.59 -0.75 -14.65
N CYS A 189 -3.90 0.40 -14.59
CA CYS A 189 -3.21 0.94 -13.44
C CYS A 189 -3.73 2.36 -13.11
N THR A 190 -5.01 2.65 -13.44
CA THR A 190 -5.62 3.98 -13.27
C THR A 190 -5.92 4.33 -11.82
N GLY A 191 -5.62 3.42 -10.90
CA GLY A 191 -5.78 3.64 -9.47
C GLY A 191 -7.23 3.64 -9.01
N PRO A 192 -7.61 4.43 -7.97
CA PRO A 192 -8.95 4.39 -7.39
C PRO A 192 -10.07 4.80 -8.35
N ALA A 193 -9.74 5.40 -9.49
CA ALA A 193 -10.70 5.70 -10.54
C ALA A 193 -11.32 4.43 -11.14
N CYS A 194 -10.60 3.28 -11.12
CA CYS A 194 -11.06 2.00 -11.64
C CYS A 194 -11.59 2.12 -13.07
N ALA A 195 -10.95 2.93 -13.91
CA ALA A 195 -11.48 3.30 -15.23
C ALA A 195 -11.70 2.10 -16.18
N GLY A 196 -10.93 1.02 -15.96
CA GLY A 196 -11.08 -0.22 -16.71
C GLY A 196 -12.47 -0.85 -16.61
N LEU A 197 -13.16 -0.73 -15.47
CA LEU A 197 -14.55 -1.20 -15.37
C LEU A 197 -15.46 -0.51 -16.38
N GLU A 198 -15.39 0.83 -16.46
CA GLU A 198 -16.20 1.61 -17.38
C GLU A 198 -15.85 1.31 -18.85
N TRP A 199 -14.55 1.08 -19.14
CA TRP A 199 -14.12 0.71 -20.49
C TRP A 199 -14.67 -0.65 -20.89
N LEU A 200 -14.60 -1.64 -20.00
CA LEU A 200 -15.14 -2.98 -20.24
C LEU A 200 -16.64 -2.95 -20.43
N GLU A 201 -17.37 -2.21 -19.59
CA GLU A 201 -18.82 -2.07 -19.69
C GLU A 201 -19.25 -1.44 -21.02
N ARG A 202 -18.64 -0.33 -21.43
CA ARG A 202 -18.92 0.35 -22.69
C ARG A 202 -18.67 -0.51 -23.92
N ASN A 203 -17.75 -1.45 -23.83
CA ASN A 203 -17.41 -2.36 -24.91
C ASN A 203 -18.09 -3.74 -24.80
N GLY A 204 -19.09 -3.88 -23.91
CA GLY A 204 -19.95 -5.07 -23.83
C GLY A 204 -19.32 -6.29 -23.16
N TYR A 205 -18.22 -6.12 -22.42
CA TYR A 205 -17.57 -7.20 -21.68
C TYR A 205 -18.23 -7.46 -20.31
N GLY A 206 -17.99 -8.65 -19.78
CA GLY A 206 -18.40 -9.01 -18.42
C GLY A 206 -19.86 -9.44 -18.30
N TYR A 207 -20.58 -9.58 -19.39
CA TYR A 207 -21.99 -9.99 -19.42
C TYR A 207 -22.18 -11.35 -20.09
N ALA A 208 -23.14 -12.11 -19.60
CA ALA A 208 -23.59 -13.39 -20.16
C ALA A 208 -25.07 -13.57 -19.92
N THR A 209 -25.71 -14.45 -20.69
CA THR A 209 -27.11 -14.81 -20.51
C THR A 209 -27.37 -15.63 -19.25
N ALA A 210 -26.35 -16.36 -18.78
CA ALA A 210 -26.37 -17.13 -17.54
C ALA A 210 -25.01 -17.12 -16.89
N TYR A 211 -24.96 -17.11 -15.56
CA TYR A 211 -23.73 -17.12 -14.78
C TYR A 211 -23.56 -18.44 -14.02
N PRO A 212 -22.46 -19.16 -14.23
CA PRO A 212 -22.11 -20.31 -13.41
C PRO A 212 -22.00 -19.94 -11.93
N ALA A 213 -22.13 -20.91 -11.05
CA ALA A 213 -21.99 -20.69 -9.60
C ALA A 213 -20.65 -19.99 -9.27
N GLY A 214 -20.73 -18.91 -8.51
CA GLY A 214 -19.55 -18.10 -8.10
C GLY A 214 -19.10 -17.06 -9.13
N LYS A 215 -19.68 -16.99 -10.30
CA LYS A 215 -19.43 -15.93 -11.30
C LYS A 215 -20.49 -14.83 -11.19
N LEU A 216 -20.08 -13.60 -11.51
CA LEU A 216 -20.88 -12.39 -11.33
C LEU A 216 -20.83 -11.51 -12.58
N PRO A 217 -21.90 -10.77 -12.90
CA PRO A 217 -21.87 -9.72 -13.91
C PRO A 217 -20.92 -8.59 -13.51
N LEU A 218 -20.45 -7.82 -14.49
CA LEU A 218 -19.45 -6.77 -14.32
C LEU A 218 -19.83 -5.74 -13.24
N ASN A 219 -21.08 -5.31 -13.23
CA ASN A 219 -21.60 -4.32 -12.28
C ASN A 219 -21.71 -4.83 -10.82
N GLU A 220 -21.63 -6.14 -10.60
CA GLU A 220 -21.63 -6.74 -9.26
C GLU A 220 -20.21 -7.11 -8.77
N LEU A 221 -19.18 -6.92 -9.58
CA LEU A 221 -17.81 -7.26 -9.19
C LEU A 221 -17.29 -6.35 -8.08
N LYS A 222 -17.65 -5.07 -8.08
CA LYS A 222 -17.18 -4.09 -7.10
C LYS A 222 -17.98 -4.18 -5.81
N ILE A 223 -17.27 -4.38 -4.71
CA ILE A 223 -17.82 -4.27 -3.35
C ILE A 223 -17.08 -3.17 -2.60
N SER A 224 -17.75 -2.53 -1.63
CA SER A 224 -17.18 -1.41 -0.89
C SER A 224 -17.80 -1.30 0.50
N PHE A 225 -16.97 -0.97 1.49
CA PHE A 225 -17.40 -0.58 2.83
C PHE A 225 -16.72 0.73 3.25
N ASP A 226 -17.32 1.48 4.16
CA ASP A 226 -16.77 2.78 4.55
C ASP A 226 -16.21 2.74 5.98
N GLN A 227 -14.90 2.76 6.08
CA GLN A 227 -14.16 2.78 7.35
C GLN A 227 -14.20 4.15 8.06
N LYS A 228 -14.73 5.20 7.41
CA LYS A 228 -14.83 6.57 7.94
C LYS A 228 -13.49 7.12 8.44
N LEU A 229 -12.40 6.81 7.73
CA LEU A 229 -11.06 7.18 8.15
C LEU A 229 -10.73 8.62 7.78
N ARG A 230 -10.15 9.35 8.73
CA ARG A 230 -9.65 10.71 8.60
C ARG A 230 -8.21 10.78 9.07
N CYS A 231 -7.37 11.47 8.31
CA CYS A 231 -5.95 11.60 8.60
C CYS A 231 -5.49 13.05 8.49
N SER A 232 -4.55 13.40 9.34
CA SER A 232 -3.79 14.65 9.27
C SER A 232 -2.31 14.31 9.22
N SER A 233 -1.59 14.89 8.28
CA SER A 233 -0.14 14.79 8.18
C SER A 233 0.46 16.18 8.24
N MET A 234 1.48 16.36 9.08
CA MET A 234 2.29 17.57 9.16
C MET A 234 3.72 17.18 8.84
N LEU A 235 4.22 17.67 7.70
CA LEU A 235 5.56 17.40 7.22
C LEU A 235 6.41 18.64 7.39
N PHE A 236 7.46 18.54 8.20
CA PHE A 236 8.39 19.63 8.53
C PHE A 236 9.70 19.41 7.79
N ARG A 237 10.33 20.51 7.36
CA ARG A 237 11.73 20.52 6.93
C ARG A 237 12.57 20.87 8.15
N ILE A 238 13.54 20.01 8.48
CA ILE A 238 14.41 20.14 9.63
C ILE A 238 15.88 20.14 9.18
N SER A 239 16.70 21.00 9.76
CA SER A 239 18.15 20.94 9.53
C SER A 239 18.77 19.78 10.29
N PRO A 240 19.94 19.26 9.87
CA PRO A 240 20.69 18.27 10.68
C PRO A 240 20.94 18.73 12.10
N ALA A 241 21.33 19.97 12.30
CA ALA A 241 21.59 20.53 13.62
C ALA A 241 20.33 20.59 14.50
N PHE A 242 19.16 20.88 13.92
CA PHE A 242 17.88 20.83 14.64
C PHE A 242 17.51 19.39 15.00
N HIS A 243 17.74 18.46 14.06
CA HIS A 243 17.50 17.03 14.30
C HIS A 243 18.28 16.51 15.51
N ASP A 244 19.54 16.88 15.66
CA ASP A 244 20.41 16.39 16.71
C ASP A 244 19.98 16.89 18.12
N GLN A 245 19.13 17.90 18.18
CA GLN A 245 18.56 18.44 19.41
C GLN A 245 17.22 17.78 19.78
N LEU A 246 16.61 17.01 18.88
CA LEU A 246 15.29 16.41 19.14
C LEU A 246 15.39 15.37 20.26
N PRO A 247 14.42 15.33 21.19
CA PRO A 247 14.46 14.52 22.39
C PRO A 247 14.11 13.05 22.15
N PHE A 248 14.60 12.47 21.04
CA PHE A 248 14.39 11.05 20.79
C PHE A 248 15.13 10.19 21.82
N PRO A 249 14.53 9.08 22.28
CA PRO A 249 15.18 8.17 23.20
C PRO A 249 16.50 7.65 22.63
N THR A 250 17.60 7.81 23.37
CA THR A 250 18.96 7.42 22.96
C THR A 250 19.23 5.90 23.05
N ALA A 251 18.30 5.13 23.58
CA ALA A 251 18.48 3.71 23.88
C ALA A 251 18.67 2.81 22.65
N ASP A 252 18.40 3.31 21.45
CA ASP A 252 18.51 2.55 20.20
C ASP A 252 19.66 3.10 19.34
N LEU A 253 20.89 2.85 19.75
CA LEU A 253 22.13 3.26 19.06
C LEU A 253 22.26 2.77 17.60
N TRP A 254 21.35 1.92 17.14
CA TRP A 254 21.37 1.29 15.82
C TRP A 254 20.51 1.99 14.78
N ASP A 255 19.71 2.99 15.17
CA ASP A 255 18.70 3.56 14.30
C ASP A 255 18.72 5.08 14.33
N THR A 256 19.35 5.65 13.33
CA THR A 256 19.46 7.11 13.16
C THR A 256 18.19 7.77 12.67
N ARG A 257 17.17 7.01 12.28
CA ARG A 257 15.90 7.54 11.77
C ARG A 257 14.69 6.76 12.29
N PRO A 258 14.29 7.01 13.53
CA PRO A 258 13.21 6.26 14.17
C PRO A 258 11.83 6.55 13.57
N ILE A 259 11.01 5.50 13.53
CA ILE A 259 9.57 5.62 13.43
C ILE A 259 8.97 5.24 14.78
N TYR A 260 8.09 6.06 15.32
CA TYR A 260 7.35 5.78 16.55
C TYR A 260 5.87 5.76 16.24
N THR A 261 5.22 4.65 16.56
CA THR A 261 3.77 4.47 16.31
C THR A 261 3.06 4.26 17.63
N PHE A 262 2.11 5.14 17.96
CA PHE A 262 1.27 5.06 19.14
C PHE A 262 -0.16 4.75 18.75
N ILE A 263 -0.67 3.59 19.13
CA ILE A 263 -2.04 3.15 18.83
C ILE A 263 -2.91 3.31 20.08
N ASP A 264 -4.05 3.99 19.90
CA ASP A 264 -5.11 4.13 20.89
C ASP A 264 -5.58 2.74 21.39
N ALA A 265 -5.81 2.59 22.69
CA ALA A 265 -6.21 1.33 23.30
C ALA A 265 -7.49 0.75 22.71
N LYS A 266 -8.41 1.60 22.26
CA LYS A 266 -9.64 1.19 21.58
C LYS A 266 -9.42 0.88 20.10
N GLY A 267 -8.22 1.18 19.53
CA GLY A 267 -7.89 0.98 18.14
C GLY A 267 -8.56 1.98 17.18
N HIS A 268 -9.12 3.08 17.70
CA HIS A 268 -9.86 4.06 16.90
C HIS A 268 -9.02 5.24 16.44
N GLY A 269 -7.80 5.35 16.94
CA GLY A 269 -6.88 6.42 16.59
C GLY A 269 -5.43 6.01 16.73
N LEU A 270 -4.56 6.70 16.01
CA LEU A 270 -3.12 6.51 16.13
C LEU A 270 -2.38 7.83 15.89
N PHE A 271 -1.16 7.87 16.40
CA PHE A 271 -0.19 8.92 16.14
C PHE A 271 1.13 8.30 15.72
N VAL A 272 1.76 8.88 14.69
CA VAL A 272 3.05 8.41 14.18
C VAL A 272 4.00 9.58 14.04
N LEU A 273 5.22 9.39 14.55
CA LEU A 273 6.37 10.24 14.26
C LEU A 273 7.35 9.45 13.41
N THR A 274 7.80 10.00 12.29
CA THR A 274 8.77 9.35 11.41
C THR A 274 9.64 10.36 10.68
N ARG A 275 10.81 9.91 10.27
CA ARG A 275 11.74 10.65 9.41
C ARG A 275 11.85 9.94 8.06
N PRO A 276 11.06 10.36 7.06
CA PRO A 276 11.20 9.84 5.70
C PRO A 276 12.51 10.31 5.06
N GLU A 277 12.60 10.27 3.74
CA GLU A 277 13.76 10.73 2.97
C GLU A 277 14.11 12.19 3.21
N GLY A 278 15.36 12.53 2.92
CA GLY A 278 15.88 13.90 3.02
C GLY A 278 15.90 14.44 4.46
N ASN A 279 15.78 15.73 4.60
CA ASN A 279 15.74 16.44 5.88
C ASN A 279 14.29 16.70 6.29
N GLN A 280 13.50 15.65 6.43
CA GLN A 280 12.09 15.74 6.78
C GLN A 280 11.78 15.05 8.11
N LEU A 281 10.77 15.58 8.82
CA LEU A 281 10.10 14.94 9.94
C LEU A 281 8.61 15.00 9.69
N MET A 282 7.93 13.88 9.83
CA MET A 282 6.47 13.79 9.67
C MET A 282 5.82 13.43 11.00
N ALA A 283 4.83 14.22 11.38
CA ALA A 283 3.88 13.92 12.44
C ALA A 283 2.52 13.60 11.80
N PHE A 284 2.02 12.40 12.04
CA PHE A 284 0.78 11.90 11.44
C PHE A 284 -0.23 11.53 12.53
N ALA A 285 -1.48 11.95 12.35
CA ALA A 285 -2.61 11.57 13.18
C ALA A 285 -3.70 10.94 12.30
N GLY A 286 -4.18 9.76 12.67
CA GLY A 286 -5.26 9.07 11.96
C GLY A 286 -6.33 8.59 12.95
N HIS A 287 -7.61 8.72 12.59
CA HIS A 287 -8.72 8.23 13.40
C HIS A 287 -9.94 7.89 12.55
N HIS A 288 -10.76 7.01 13.11
CA HIS A 288 -12.03 6.63 12.51
C HIS A 288 -13.18 7.49 13.05
N GLY A 289 -14.16 7.74 12.18
CA GLY A 289 -15.37 8.47 12.54
C GLY A 289 -15.16 9.99 12.63
N THR A 290 -16.14 10.67 13.23
CA THR A 290 -16.22 12.12 13.33
C THR A 290 -16.10 12.66 14.75
N ALA A 291 -15.92 11.77 15.74
CA ALA A 291 -15.88 12.14 17.15
C ALA A 291 -14.64 12.99 17.53
N ARG A 292 -13.61 12.98 16.66
CA ARG A 292 -12.40 13.81 16.82
C ARG A 292 -12.23 14.71 15.61
N GLU A 293 -11.76 15.93 15.82
CA GLU A 293 -11.35 16.82 14.75
C GLU A 293 -9.97 16.42 14.20
N GLN A 294 -9.78 16.63 12.90
CA GLN A 294 -8.46 16.47 12.29
C GLN A 294 -7.56 17.62 12.71
N PRO A 295 -6.41 17.39 13.37
CA PRO A 295 -5.52 18.47 13.76
C PRO A 295 -4.96 19.21 12.55
N LYS A 296 -5.04 20.53 12.56
CA LYS A 296 -4.64 21.44 11.47
C LYS A 296 -3.34 22.19 11.77
N ASN A 297 -2.89 22.13 13.02
CA ASN A 297 -1.68 22.77 13.50
C ASN A 297 -1.09 22.01 14.68
N LEU A 298 0.09 22.39 15.14
CA LEU A 298 0.81 21.72 16.23
C LEU A 298 0.04 21.75 17.57
N ALA A 299 -0.70 22.81 17.87
CA ALA A 299 -1.46 22.91 19.12
C ALA A 299 -2.62 21.90 19.13
N GLU A 300 -3.33 21.80 18.02
CA GLU A 300 -4.40 20.80 17.82
C GLU A 300 -3.84 19.37 17.81
N LEU A 301 -2.67 19.16 17.16
CA LEU A 301 -1.99 17.87 17.14
C LEU A 301 -1.57 17.45 18.56
N ARG A 302 -1.02 18.36 19.35
CA ARG A 302 -0.66 18.11 20.75
C ARG A 302 -1.89 17.71 21.58
N THR A 303 -3.01 18.42 21.39
CA THR A 303 -4.30 18.08 22.02
C THR A 303 -4.79 16.70 21.57
N TYR A 304 -4.69 16.38 20.28
CA TYR A 304 -5.05 15.08 19.73
C TYR A 304 -4.24 13.96 20.38
N VAL A 305 -2.92 14.11 20.48
CA VAL A 305 -2.01 13.10 21.06
C VAL A 305 -2.32 12.90 22.54
N ARG A 306 -2.58 13.95 23.31
CA ARG A 306 -3.03 13.85 24.73
C ARG A 306 -4.37 13.13 24.88
N GLY A 307 -5.25 13.26 23.90
CA GLY A 307 -6.55 12.61 23.88
C GLY A 307 -6.55 11.15 23.44
N LEU A 308 -5.40 10.57 23.07
CA LEU A 308 -5.30 9.14 22.78
C LEU A 308 -5.50 8.36 24.08
N PHE A 309 -6.44 7.41 24.04
CA PHE A 309 -6.66 6.55 25.20
C PHE A 309 -5.52 5.52 25.29
N ALA A 310 -4.72 5.62 26.33
CA ALA A 310 -3.57 4.74 26.56
C ALA A 310 -3.58 4.25 28.00
N VAL A 311 -3.20 2.97 28.20
CA VAL A 311 -3.04 2.38 29.54
C VAL A 311 -1.82 2.97 30.24
N LYS A 312 -0.76 3.20 29.49
CA LYS A 312 0.39 3.99 29.95
C LYS A 312 0.41 5.32 29.19
N PRO A 313 0.64 6.43 29.87
CA PRO A 313 0.65 7.75 29.22
C PRO A 313 1.67 7.80 28.09
N ILE A 314 1.35 8.60 27.06
CA ILE A 314 2.31 8.94 26.00
C ILE A 314 3.53 9.59 26.66
N PRO A 315 4.76 9.16 26.33
CA PRO A 315 5.99 9.67 26.96
C PRO A 315 6.15 11.19 26.78
N GLU A 316 6.66 11.88 27.81
CA GLU A 316 6.78 13.34 27.82
C GLU A 316 7.66 13.87 26.68
N TRP A 317 8.74 13.13 26.30
CA TRP A 317 9.58 13.52 25.19
C TRP A 317 8.82 13.76 23.87
N VAL A 318 7.66 13.10 23.67
CA VAL A 318 6.80 13.33 22.49
C VAL A 318 6.24 14.75 22.52
N PHE A 319 5.83 15.23 23.67
CA PHE A 319 5.30 16.59 23.84
C PHE A 319 6.38 17.64 23.76
N GLU A 320 7.57 17.36 24.30
CA GLU A 320 8.76 18.20 24.15
C GLU A 320 9.13 18.35 22.67
N LEU A 321 9.15 17.24 21.92
CA LEU A 321 9.39 17.25 20.47
C LEU A 321 8.36 18.13 19.74
N LEU A 322 7.06 17.95 20.04
CA LEU A 322 6.01 18.76 19.42
C LEU A 322 6.14 20.25 19.77
N ASP A 323 6.64 20.60 20.97
CA ASP A 323 6.91 21.98 21.35
C ASP A 323 8.12 22.55 20.60
N MET A 324 9.21 21.77 20.41
CA MET A 324 10.36 22.17 19.59
C MET A 324 9.99 22.39 18.13
N LEU A 325 9.07 21.60 17.56
CA LEU A 325 8.64 21.78 16.16
C LEU A 325 8.00 23.15 15.89
N LYS A 326 7.64 23.93 16.92
CA LYS A 326 7.17 25.31 16.75
C LYS A 326 8.24 26.21 16.13
N GLU A 327 9.52 25.91 16.35
CA GLU A 327 10.64 26.69 15.77
C GLU A 327 10.73 26.55 14.25
N VAL A 328 10.21 25.44 13.70
CA VAL A 328 10.24 25.14 12.27
C VAL A 328 8.84 25.07 11.66
N GLN A 329 7.81 25.53 12.37
CA GLN A 329 6.41 25.43 11.94
C GLN A 329 6.10 26.11 10.60
N ASP A 330 6.85 27.16 10.23
CA ASP A 330 6.70 27.85 8.95
C ASP A 330 7.09 26.99 7.75
N SER A 331 7.86 25.91 7.99
CA SER A 331 8.19 24.91 6.98
C SER A 331 7.11 23.83 6.80
N ALA A 332 6.09 23.84 7.66
CA ALA A 332 5.12 22.76 7.73
C ALA A 332 4.22 22.68 6.49
N VAL A 333 4.17 21.52 5.88
CA VAL A 333 3.15 21.17 4.88
C VAL A 333 2.08 20.34 5.57
N VAL A 334 0.89 20.91 5.75
CA VAL A 334 -0.25 20.23 6.37
C VAL A 334 -1.14 19.61 5.29
N SER A 335 -1.47 18.34 5.45
CA SER A 335 -2.37 17.62 4.57
C SER A 335 -3.50 16.97 5.39
N LEU A 336 -4.74 17.34 5.09
CA LEU A 336 -5.94 16.81 5.71
C LEU A 336 -6.64 15.89 4.73
N LEU A 337 -6.82 14.64 5.11
CA LEU A 337 -7.41 13.60 4.26
C LEU A 337 -8.67 13.03 4.89
N LYS A 338 -9.71 12.97 4.09
CA LYS A 338 -10.91 12.18 4.35
C LYS A 338 -10.93 11.06 3.32
N LEU A 339 -10.70 9.85 3.76
CA LEU A 339 -10.54 8.75 2.82
C LEU A 339 -11.87 8.31 2.25
N ALA A 340 -11.84 7.94 0.98
CA ALA A 340 -12.95 7.30 0.32
C ALA A 340 -13.18 5.89 0.90
N PRO A 341 -14.37 5.32 0.74
CA PRO A 341 -14.65 3.94 1.09
C PRO A 341 -13.63 2.97 0.50
N THR A 342 -13.23 2.00 1.29
CA THR A 342 -12.39 0.88 0.85
C THR A 342 -13.17 0.02 -0.14
N SER A 343 -12.59 -0.33 -1.29
CA SER A 343 -13.27 -1.04 -2.37
C SER A 343 -12.43 -2.17 -2.94
N TYR A 344 -13.13 -3.21 -3.44
CA TYR A 344 -12.51 -4.35 -4.12
C TYR A 344 -13.32 -4.76 -5.34
N ILE A 345 -12.66 -4.85 -6.49
CA ILE A 345 -13.23 -5.37 -7.73
C ILE A 345 -12.80 -6.83 -7.87
N ARG A 346 -13.73 -7.73 -7.74
CA ARG A 346 -13.53 -9.18 -7.72
C ARG A 346 -13.41 -9.76 -9.13
N TYR A 347 -12.46 -9.29 -9.94
CA TYR A 347 -12.27 -9.75 -11.34
C TYR A 347 -12.16 -11.27 -11.48
N HIS A 348 -11.63 -11.99 -10.47
CA HIS A 348 -11.61 -13.46 -10.45
C HIS A 348 -13.01 -14.12 -10.51
N LYS A 349 -14.06 -13.36 -10.18
CA LYS A 349 -15.47 -13.76 -10.33
C LYS A 349 -16.09 -13.28 -11.64
N GLY A 350 -15.38 -12.50 -12.42
CA GLY A 350 -15.85 -12.02 -13.71
C GLY A 350 -15.97 -13.16 -14.74
N LEU A 351 -16.80 -12.93 -15.73
CA LEU A 351 -16.99 -13.81 -16.88
C LEU A 351 -16.88 -12.97 -18.16
N ASN A 352 -16.45 -13.56 -19.26
CA ASN A 352 -16.30 -12.87 -20.56
C ASN A 352 -15.48 -11.56 -20.47
N LEU A 353 -14.41 -11.58 -19.69
CA LEU A 353 -13.41 -10.50 -19.69
C LEU A 353 -12.46 -10.69 -20.87
N PRO A 354 -11.89 -9.61 -21.43
CA PRO A 354 -10.90 -9.74 -22.50
C PRO A 354 -9.72 -10.59 -22.06
N SER A 355 -9.30 -11.52 -22.89
CA SER A 355 -8.24 -12.49 -22.57
C SER A 355 -6.84 -11.86 -22.34
N ASN A 356 -6.64 -10.62 -22.80
CA ASN A 356 -5.41 -9.84 -22.66
C ASN A 356 -5.58 -8.56 -21.82
N TYR A 357 -6.55 -8.55 -20.92
CA TYR A 357 -6.77 -7.47 -19.97
C TYR A 357 -6.36 -7.87 -18.56
N VAL A 358 -5.63 -7.00 -17.86
CA VAL A 358 -5.27 -7.13 -16.45
C VAL A 358 -5.50 -5.80 -15.73
N ALA A 359 -5.73 -5.84 -14.42
CA ALA A 359 -5.83 -4.66 -13.58
C ALA A 359 -4.93 -4.82 -12.35
N LEU A 360 -4.22 -3.76 -11.93
CA LEU A 360 -3.24 -3.81 -10.85
C LEU A 360 -3.39 -2.64 -9.87
N GLY A 361 -2.97 -2.87 -8.65
CA GLY A 361 -2.95 -1.83 -7.62
C GLY A 361 -4.35 -1.41 -7.18
N ASP A 362 -4.56 -0.10 -7.07
CA ASP A 362 -5.83 0.44 -6.58
C ASP A 362 -6.95 0.39 -7.64
N SER A 363 -6.63 0.06 -8.90
CA SER A 363 -7.64 -0.29 -9.92
C SER A 363 -8.37 -1.60 -9.61
N VAL A 364 -7.84 -2.39 -8.68
CA VAL A 364 -8.46 -3.65 -8.23
C VAL A 364 -8.98 -3.50 -6.81
N MET A 365 -8.14 -2.97 -5.93
CA MET A 365 -8.43 -2.98 -4.49
C MET A 365 -7.81 -1.75 -3.84
N THR A 366 -8.61 -0.98 -3.14
CA THR A 366 -8.14 0.01 -2.17
C THR A 366 -8.16 -0.59 -0.77
N LEU A 367 -7.19 -0.25 0.07
CA LEU A 367 -7.07 -0.76 1.43
C LEU A 367 -6.97 0.40 2.41
N ASN A 368 -7.30 0.15 3.67
CA ASN A 368 -7.06 1.12 4.73
C ASN A 368 -5.54 1.37 4.86
N PRO A 369 -5.06 2.61 4.62
CA PRO A 369 -3.63 2.91 4.61
C PRO A 369 -2.94 2.74 5.98
N LEU A 370 -3.70 2.69 7.07
CA LEU A 370 -3.14 2.47 8.41
C LEU A 370 -2.44 1.12 8.55
N PHE A 371 -2.77 0.15 7.69
CA PHE A 371 -2.11 -1.17 7.66
C PHE A 371 -0.87 -1.22 6.75
N SER A 372 -0.54 -0.13 6.05
CA SER A 372 0.67 -0.01 5.21
C SER A 372 0.78 -1.04 4.08
N GLU A 373 -0.34 -1.63 3.64
CA GLU A 373 -0.35 -2.72 2.67
C GLU A 373 -0.50 -2.27 1.20
N GLY A 374 -0.82 -1.00 0.93
CA GLY A 374 -1.16 -0.53 -0.41
C GLY A 374 -0.04 -0.75 -1.45
N CYS A 375 1.19 -0.37 -1.11
CA CYS A 375 2.35 -0.54 -2.01
C CYS A 375 2.76 -2.02 -2.13
N THR A 376 2.70 -2.78 -1.04
CA THR A 376 2.95 -4.23 -1.01
C THR A 376 1.95 -4.99 -1.88
N LYS A 377 0.67 -4.62 -1.80
CA LYS A 377 -0.38 -5.17 -2.67
C LYS A 377 -0.10 -4.87 -4.15
N ALA A 378 0.28 -3.64 -4.49
CA ALA A 378 0.64 -3.29 -5.86
C ALA A 378 1.83 -4.15 -6.37
N PHE A 379 2.83 -4.39 -5.53
CA PHE A 379 3.94 -5.29 -5.83
C PHE A 379 3.48 -6.74 -5.99
N ARG A 380 2.60 -7.25 -5.13
CA ARG A 380 2.02 -8.61 -5.27
C ARG A 380 1.23 -8.76 -6.57
N CYS A 381 0.51 -7.73 -7.01
CA CYS A 381 -0.14 -7.74 -8.33
C CYS A 381 0.88 -7.83 -9.48
N ALA A 382 1.99 -7.10 -9.40
CA ALA A 382 3.06 -7.17 -10.39
C ALA A 382 3.76 -8.54 -10.39
N LEU A 383 3.95 -9.14 -9.22
CA LEU A 383 4.49 -10.50 -9.08
C LEU A 383 3.53 -11.55 -9.69
N SER A 384 2.21 -11.41 -9.49
CA SER A 384 1.23 -12.26 -10.16
C SER A 384 1.32 -12.14 -11.68
N LEU A 385 1.47 -10.90 -12.18
CA LEU A 385 1.65 -10.67 -13.62
C LEU A 385 2.92 -11.36 -14.15
N HIS A 386 4.03 -11.25 -13.42
CA HIS A 386 5.29 -11.93 -13.78
C HIS A 386 5.11 -13.45 -13.85
N ASN A 387 4.51 -14.05 -12.84
CA ASN A 387 4.33 -15.50 -12.76
C ASN A 387 3.49 -16.02 -13.93
N VAL A 388 2.36 -15.35 -14.22
CA VAL A 388 1.46 -15.78 -15.31
C VAL A 388 2.07 -15.53 -16.70
N LEU A 389 2.82 -14.42 -16.89
CA LEU A 389 3.54 -14.17 -18.14
C LEU A 389 4.62 -15.22 -18.37
N ARG A 390 5.38 -15.60 -17.34
CA ARG A 390 6.39 -16.66 -17.44
C ARG A 390 5.74 -17.99 -17.80
N ALA A 391 4.68 -18.40 -17.10
CA ALA A 391 3.95 -19.62 -17.42
C ALA A 391 3.35 -19.61 -18.84
N ALA A 392 2.83 -18.47 -19.30
CA ALA A 392 2.33 -18.32 -20.66
C ALA A 392 3.43 -18.51 -21.72
N GLN A 393 4.62 -17.98 -21.48
CA GLN A 393 5.76 -18.17 -22.40
C GLN A 393 6.24 -19.62 -22.47
N GLU A 394 6.23 -20.34 -21.34
CA GLU A 394 6.59 -21.75 -21.29
C GLU A 394 5.58 -22.63 -22.06
N THR A 395 4.30 -22.27 -22.08
CA THR A 395 3.22 -23.07 -22.67
C THR A 395 2.82 -22.66 -24.08
N SER A 396 2.79 -21.36 -24.37
CA SER A 396 2.26 -20.78 -25.60
C SER A 396 3.30 -20.02 -26.42
N GLY A 397 4.54 -19.97 -25.96
CA GLY A 397 5.66 -19.36 -26.67
C GLY A 397 5.53 -17.83 -26.74
N LYS A 398 5.23 -17.31 -27.93
CA LYS A 398 5.20 -15.85 -28.19
C LYS A 398 3.82 -15.23 -28.18
N THR A 399 2.77 -15.95 -27.72
CA THR A 399 1.40 -15.44 -27.70
C THR A 399 0.79 -15.55 -26.30
N LEU A 400 -0.09 -14.63 -25.95
CA LEU A 400 -0.89 -14.77 -24.74
C LEU A 400 -2.02 -15.78 -24.98
N PRO A 401 -2.19 -16.81 -24.11
CA PRO A 401 -3.28 -17.77 -24.23
C PRO A 401 -4.63 -17.11 -23.98
N SER A 402 -5.70 -17.72 -24.49
CA SER A 402 -7.06 -17.21 -24.37
C SER A 402 -7.59 -17.12 -22.93
N ASP A 403 -6.99 -17.85 -22.02
CA ASP A 403 -7.32 -17.85 -20.57
C ASP A 403 -6.35 -17.02 -19.72
N PHE A 404 -5.48 -16.20 -20.36
CA PHE A 404 -4.44 -15.45 -19.66
C PHE A 404 -5.01 -14.53 -18.58
N SER A 405 -6.01 -13.74 -18.90
CA SER A 405 -6.66 -12.81 -17.94
C SER A 405 -7.30 -13.57 -16.78
N THR A 406 -7.95 -14.69 -17.05
CA THR A 406 -8.56 -15.56 -16.03
C THR A 406 -7.51 -16.11 -15.06
N LYS A 407 -6.39 -16.63 -15.59
CA LYS A 407 -5.26 -17.11 -14.78
C LYS A 407 -4.62 -16.00 -13.96
N PHE A 408 -4.46 -14.81 -14.56
CA PHE A 408 -3.91 -13.66 -13.85
C PHE A 408 -4.80 -13.25 -12.66
N PHE A 409 -6.09 -13.12 -12.86
CA PHE A 409 -6.98 -12.71 -11.77
C PHE A 409 -7.15 -13.79 -10.69
N ALA A 410 -7.02 -15.07 -11.01
CA ALA A 410 -6.95 -16.14 -10.02
C ALA A 410 -5.66 -16.04 -9.18
N GLU A 411 -4.50 -15.95 -9.82
CA GLU A 411 -3.19 -15.80 -9.16
C GLU A 411 -3.13 -14.52 -8.30
N GLN A 412 -3.70 -13.42 -8.80
CA GLN A 412 -3.77 -12.16 -8.06
C GLN A 412 -4.67 -12.29 -6.82
N PHE A 413 -5.83 -12.94 -6.95
CA PHE A 413 -6.73 -13.22 -5.83
C PHE A 413 -6.00 -13.98 -4.73
N ASP A 414 -5.32 -15.07 -5.06
CA ASP A 414 -4.58 -15.89 -4.11
C ASP A 414 -3.51 -15.09 -3.34
N LYS A 415 -2.88 -14.09 -3.98
CA LYS A 415 -1.85 -13.26 -3.35
C LYS A 415 -2.35 -12.04 -2.60
N THR A 416 -3.56 -11.55 -2.91
CA THR A 416 -4.01 -10.25 -2.40
C THR A 416 -5.30 -10.29 -1.57
N ASP A 417 -6.11 -11.35 -1.68
CA ASP A 417 -7.39 -11.42 -0.96
C ASP A 417 -7.22 -11.33 0.56
N LEU A 418 -6.16 -11.94 1.09
CA LEU A 418 -5.88 -11.90 2.52
C LEU A 418 -5.72 -10.47 3.05
N ALA A 419 -5.12 -9.56 2.26
CA ALA A 419 -5.00 -8.15 2.64
C ALA A 419 -6.38 -7.47 2.74
N TRP A 420 -7.29 -7.79 1.82
CA TRP A 420 -8.68 -7.34 1.89
C TRP A 420 -9.40 -7.89 3.12
N GLN A 421 -9.30 -9.19 3.36
CA GLN A 421 -9.98 -9.83 4.49
C GLN A 421 -9.47 -9.29 5.84
N ASN A 422 -8.15 -9.10 5.98
CA ASN A 422 -7.54 -8.55 7.19
C ASN A 422 -7.98 -7.11 7.43
N THR A 423 -7.91 -6.26 6.39
CA THR A 423 -8.35 -4.86 6.47
C THR A 423 -9.81 -4.78 6.91
N ARG A 424 -10.71 -5.49 6.22
CA ARG A 424 -12.13 -5.54 6.56
C ARG A 424 -12.38 -6.06 7.97
N LEU A 425 -11.72 -7.15 8.35
CA LEU A 425 -11.82 -7.75 9.67
C LEU A 425 -11.51 -6.72 10.78
N MET A 426 -10.42 -5.99 10.62
CA MET A 426 -9.98 -5.00 11.61
C MET A 426 -10.88 -3.76 11.63
N ASP A 427 -11.25 -3.24 10.48
CA ASP A 427 -12.11 -2.06 10.34
C ASP A 427 -13.52 -2.31 10.90
N TYR A 428 -14.05 -3.53 10.81
CA TYR A 428 -15.33 -3.91 11.45
C TYR A 428 -15.27 -3.93 13.00
N GLY A 429 -14.08 -3.84 13.57
CA GLY A 429 -13.90 -3.60 15.00
C GLY A 429 -14.22 -2.16 15.43
N VAL A 430 -14.37 -1.25 14.48
CA VAL A 430 -14.64 0.17 14.74
C VAL A 430 -16.14 0.45 14.60
N PRO A 431 -16.80 0.99 15.64
CA PRO A 431 -18.26 1.18 15.63
C PRO A 431 -18.80 2.12 14.56
N THR A 432 -17.96 3.01 14.03
CA THR A 432 -18.34 4.01 13.00
C THR A 432 -18.23 3.49 11.58
N THR A 433 -17.67 2.29 11.38
CA THR A 433 -17.57 1.66 10.05
C THR A 433 -18.95 1.29 9.52
N GLU A 434 -19.22 1.60 8.26
CA GLU A 434 -20.38 1.12 7.52
C GLU A 434 -20.00 -0.18 6.79
N PRO A 435 -20.53 -1.35 7.19
CA PRO A 435 -20.08 -2.62 6.61
C PRO A 435 -20.59 -2.82 5.18
N LEU A 436 -20.10 -3.89 4.54
CA LEU A 436 -20.65 -4.35 3.24
C LEU A 436 -22.16 -4.63 3.36
N PRO A 437 -22.93 -4.42 2.27
CA PRO A 437 -24.30 -4.86 2.20
C PRO A 437 -24.45 -6.32 2.65
N HIS A 438 -25.45 -6.61 3.46
CA HIS A 438 -25.73 -7.93 4.05
C HIS A 438 -24.73 -8.43 5.11
N GLU A 439 -23.71 -7.66 5.48
CA GLU A 439 -22.82 -7.94 6.60
C GLU A 439 -23.13 -7.07 7.83
N LYS A 440 -22.59 -7.46 8.97
CA LYS A 440 -22.72 -6.71 10.23
C LYS A 440 -21.34 -6.46 10.81
N LEU A 441 -21.19 -5.42 11.62
CA LEU A 441 -19.94 -5.15 12.34
C LEU A 441 -19.54 -6.31 13.26
N SER A 442 -20.49 -7.14 13.71
CA SER A 442 -20.20 -8.35 14.47
C SER A 442 -19.59 -9.48 13.64
N SER A 443 -19.64 -9.41 12.31
CA SER A 443 -18.97 -10.39 11.45
C SER A 443 -17.47 -10.44 11.76
N GLY A 444 -16.96 -11.64 12.08
CA GLY A 444 -15.57 -11.85 12.50
C GLY A 444 -15.21 -11.40 13.92
N ALA A 445 -16.18 -11.06 14.78
CA ALA A 445 -15.91 -10.56 16.14
C ALA A 445 -15.06 -11.53 16.99
N TYR A 446 -15.31 -12.84 16.89
CA TYR A 446 -14.51 -13.84 17.61
C TYR A 446 -13.05 -13.86 17.15
N LEU A 447 -12.83 -13.73 15.84
CA LEU A 447 -11.48 -13.67 15.28
C LEU A 447 -10.75 -12.39 15.72
N ARG A 448 -11.42 -11.23 15.68
CA ARG A 448 -10.85 -9.98 16.23
C ARG A 448 -10.49 -10.11 17.70
N ARG A 449 -11.35 -10.75 18.48
CA ARG A 449 -11.08 -11.02 19.91
C ARG A 449 -9.83 -11.88 20.08
N TYR A 450 -9.70 -12.93 19.28
CA TYR A 450 -8.51 -13.80 19.27
C TYR A 450 -7.25 -13.02 18.90
N LEU A 451 -7.28 -12.25 17.80
CA LEU A 451 -6.13 -11.44 17.36
C LEU A 451 -5.72 -10.37 18.38
N LYS A 452 -6.69 -9.80 19.11
CA LYS A 452 -6.40 -8.90 20.24
C LYS A 452 -5.67 -9.63 21.38
N GLN A 453 -6.05 -10.86 21.71
CA GLN A 453 -5.31 -11.68 22.67
C GLN A 453 -3.91 -12.04 22.19
N LEU A 454 -3.74 -12.30 20.90
CA LEU A 454 -2.43 -12.52 20.28
C LEU A 454 -1.55 -11.27 20.41
N GLN A 455 -2.08 -10.08 20.14
CA GLN A 455 -1.34 -8.81 20.32
C GLN A 455 -0.89 -8.63 21.76
N HIS A 456 -1.74 -8.92 22.75
CA HIS A 456 -1.37 -8.88 24.18
C HIS A 456 -0.33 -9.95 24.57
N LEU A 457 -0.45 -11.15 24.00
CA LEU A 457 0.54 -12.20 24.23
C LEU A 457 1.89 -11.78 23.64
N ALA A 458 1.91 -11.15 22.48
CA ALA A 458 3.13 -10.68 21.81
C ALA A 458 3.92 -9.61 22.60
N LEU A 459 3.31 -8.96 23.58
CA LEU A 459 4.01 -8.04 24.48
C LEU A 459 4.94 -8.74 25.49
N ILE A 460 4.75 -10.07 25.71
CA ILE A 460 5.43 -10.85 26.74
C ILE A 460 5.95 -12.21 26.28
N ASP A 461 5.73 -12.58 25.03
CA ASP A 461 6.09 -13.87 24.45
C ASP A 461 6.76 -13.67 23.09
N ASP A 462 8.01 -14.08 22.97
CA ASP A 462 8.83 -13.87 21.78
C ASP A 462 8.27 -14.59 20.54
N HIS A 463 7.65 -15.77 20.68
CA HIS A 463 7.07 -16.48 19.55
C HIS A 463 5.84 -15.73 18.99
N ALA A 464 4.93 -15.30 19.87
CA ALA A 464 3.80 -14.46 19.47
C ALA A 464 4.28 -13.12 18.92
N GLY A 465 5.34 -12.54 19.50
CA GLY A 465 6.00 -11.35 19.01
C GLY A 465 6.55 -11.52 17.59
N LEU A 466 7.19 -12.64 17.29
CA LEU A 466 7.71 -12.96 15.97
C LEU A 466 6.60 -13.07 14.92
N VAL A 467 5.47 -13.69 15.27
CA VAL A 467 4.32 -13.81 14.37
C VAL A 467 3.74 -12.43 14.05
N ILE A 468 3.54 -11.57 15.06
CA ILE A 468 3.05 -10.19 14.85
C ILE A 468 4.04 -9.38 14.00
N TYR A 469 5.34 -9.46 14.32
CA TYR A 469 6.38 -8.76 13.58
C TYR A 469 6.40 -9.19 12.10
N ASN A 470 6.53 -10.49 11.82
CA ASN A 470 6.62 -11.01 10.46
C ASN A 470 5.34 -10.71 9.65
N SER A 471 4.17 -10.83 10.27
CA SER A 471 2.90 -10.48 9.63
C SER A 471 2.85 -8.98 9.27
N SER A 472 3.25 -8.09 10.19
CA SER A 472 3.26 -6.65 9.94
C SER A 472 4.27 -6.22 8.86
N MET A 473 5.34 -6.99 8.68
CA MET A 473 6.35 -6.77 7.65
C MET A 473 6.03 -7.47 6.31
N GLY A 474 4.90 -8.18 6.23
CA GLY A 474 4.48 -8.93 5.04
C GLY A 474 5.30 -10.20 4.78
N LEU A 475 6.13 -10.65 5.74
CA LEU A 475 7.09 -11.75 5.61
C LEU A 475 6.52 -13.12 5.96
N ALA A 476 5.36 -13.17 6.60
CA ALA A 476 4.71 -14.43 6.99
C ALA A 476 3.21 -14.40 6.70
N SER A 477 2.63 -15.58 6.62
CA SER A 477 1.19 -15.76 6.48
C SER A 477 0.48 -15.47 7.79
N SER A 478 -0.73 -14.90 7.72
CA SER A 478 -1.59 -14.74 8.89
C SER A 478 -2.01 -16.08 9.52
N ILE A 479 -1.82 -17.21 8.85
CA ILE A 479 -2.09 -18.54 9.38
C ILE A 479 -1.17 -18.87 10.56
N ASP A 480 0.03 -18.27 10.62
CA ASP A 480 0.98 -18.46 11.70
C ASP A 480 0.42 -17.98 13.06
N ALA A 481 -0.55 -17.06 13.02
CA ALA A 481 -1.30 -16.65 14.17
C ALA A 481 -2.06 -17.81 14.86
N PHE A 482 -2.36 -18.87 14.13
CA PHE A 482 -3.08 -20.06 14.62
C PHE A 482 -2.14 -21.23 14.93
N HIS A 483 -0.83 -21.00 15.05
CA HIS A 483 0.11 -22.02 15.46
C HIS A 483 -0.34 -22.65 16.80
N PRO A 484 -0.37 -23.99 16.96
CA PRO A 484 -0.91 -24.68 18.14
C PRO A 484 -0.36 -24.17 19.47
N TYR A 485 0.91 -23.83 19.54
CA TYR A 485 1.55 -23.23 20.72
C TYR A 485 0.91 -21.88 21.11
N ILE A 486 0.62 -21.01 20.15
CA ILE A 486 0.00 -19.70 20.37
C ILE A 486 -1.43 -19.90 20.85
N VAL A 487 -2.18 -20.76 20.15
CA VAL A 487 -3.57 -21.09 20.52
C VAL A 487 -3.63 -21.60 21.95
N ALA A 488 -2.77 -22.59 22.30
CA ALA A 488 -2.71 -23.15 23.65
C ALA A 488 -2.42 -22.09 24.72
N LYS A 489 -1.46 -21.20 24.46
CA LYS A 489 -1.13 -20.10 25.40
C LYS A 489 -2.27 -19.11 25.58
N ILE A 490 -2.94 -18.72 24.49
CA ILE A 490 -4.10 -17.84 24.56
C ILE A 490 -5.22 -18.49 25.38
N LEU A 491 -5.52 -19.77 25.13
CA LEU A 491 -6.54 -20.51 25.86
C LEU A 491 -6.18 -20.67 27.36
N LEU A 492 -4.94 -21.03 27.67
CA LEU A 492 -4.47 -21.16 29.05
C LEU A 492 -4.60 -19.84 29.80
N ARG A 493 -4.21 -18.70 29.19
CA ARG A 493 -4.40 -17.38 29.79
C ARG A 493 -5.88 -17.05 30.02
N ALA A 494 -6.72 -17.48 29.09
CA ALA A 494 -8.16 -17.37 29.23
C ALA A 494 -8.70 -18.13 30.45
N CYS A 495 -8.30 -19.39 30.62
CA CYS A 495 -8.71 -20.22 31.72
C CYS A 495 -8.20 -19.74 33.09
N LEU A 496 -7.01 -19.16 33.15
CA LEU A 496 -6.40 -18.63 34.37
C LEU A 496 -6.96 -17.26 34.80
N GLY A 497 -8.01 -16.75 34.14
CA GLY A 497 -8.57 -15.43 34.43
C GLY A 497 -7.61 -14.24 34.18
N ARG A 498 -6.43 -14.52 33.62
CA ARG A 498 -5.44 -13.51 33.28
C ARG A 498 -5.79 -12.80 31.96
N TYR A 499 -7.07 -12.51 31.79
CA TYR A 499 -7.48 -11.56 30.78
C TYR A 499 -7.04 -10.18 31.24
N TYR A 500 -6.28 -9.49 30.45
CA TYR A 500 -6.02 -8.04 30.60
C TYR A 500 -7.30 -7.19 30.42
N TRP A 501 -8.48 -7.76 30.74
CA TRP A 501 -9.78 -7.15 30.50
C TRP A 501 -10.25 -6.24 31.62
N SER A 502 -9.74 -6.42 32.87
CA SER A 502 -10.15 -5.61 33.98
C SER A 502 -9.61 -4.17 33.94
N GLU A 503 -8.51 -3.96 33.22
CA GLU A 503 -7.87 -2.63 33.07
C GLU A 503 -8.29 -1.85 31.80
N TRP A 504 -9.17 -2.46 30.98
CA TRP A 504 -9.52 -1.92 29.65
C TRP A 504 -11.02 -1.66 29.44
N ARG A 505 -11.82 -1.70 30.53
CA ARG A 505 -13.24 -1.35 30.54
C ARG A 505 -13.49 0.14 30.62
#